data_21f7eb8521d32d1fb1e64196876137de
#
_entry.id   21f7eb8521d32d1fb1e64196876137de
#
_cell.length_a   1.000
_cell.length_b   1.000
_cell.length_c   1.000
_cell.angle_alpha   90.00
_cell.angle_beta   90.00
_cell.angle_gamma   90.00
#
_symmetry.space_group_name_H-M   'P 1'
#
loop_
_entity.id
_entity.type
_entity.pdbx_description
1 polymer ?
#
loop_
_entity_poly.entity_id
_entity_poly.type
_entity_poly.pdbx_seq_one_letter_code
_entity_poly.pdbx_strand_id
1 'polypeptide(L)' 'MSLEKNLYLASLLDLYGPLLSATQRQVMEDYLLKDLTITEIGQNHDVSRQAVKDAISKAEAKLQMYENKLGFLKRLNGER' A
#
# COMPACT_ATOMS: atom_id res chain seq x y z
N MET A 1 -3.52 -2.57 13.14
CA MET A 1 -4.29 -2.89 11.93
C MET A 1 -4.65 -4.36 11.93
N SER A 2 -5.78 -4.69 11.35
CA SER A 2 -6.18 -6.10 11.25
C SER A 2 -5.39 -6.81 10.15
N LEU A 3 -5.18 -8.10 10.30
CA LEU A 3 -4.58 -8.95 9.29
C LEU A 3 -5.36 -8.89 7.97
N GLU A 4 -6.70 -8.87 8.07
CA GLU A 4 -7.58 -8.83 6.90
C GLU A 4 -7.36 -7.56 6.07
N LYS A 5 -7.25 -6.41 6.75
CA LYS A 5 -6.97 -5.14 6.07
C LYS A 5 -5.62 -5.18 5.39
N ASN A 6 -4.59 -5.72 6.04
CA ASN A 6 -3.25 -5.81 5.47
C ASN A 6 -3.21 -6.75 4.26
N LEU A 7 -3.92 -7.87 4.31
CA LEU A 7 -4.02 -8.79 3.17
C LEU A 7 -4.74 -8.14 2.00
N TYR A 8 -5.80 -7.39 2.27
CA TYR A 8 -6.52 -6.65 1.24
C TYR A 8 -5.62 -5.62 0.57
N LEU A 9 -4.92 -4.82 1.38
CA LEU A 9 -4.01 -3.81 0.84
C LEU A 9 -2.84 -4.42 0.07
N ALA A 10 -2.32 -5.56 0.53
CA ALA A 10 -1.26 -6.28 -0.18
C ALA A 10 -1.75 -6.76 -1.56
N SER A 11 -2.99 -7.21 -1.66
CA SER A 11 -3.59 -7.59 -2.94
C SER A 11 -3.73 -6.40 -3.86
N LEU A 12 -4.15 -5.25 -3.34
CA LEU A 12 -4.22 -4.02 -4.13
C LEU A 12 -2.83 -3.57 -4.58
N LEU A 13 -1.84 -3.69 -3.72
CA LEU A 13 -0.46 -3.33 -4.05
C LEU A 13 0.08 -4.22 -5.17
N ASP A 14 -0.24 -5.50 -5.15
CA ASP A 14 0.16 -6.42 -6.20
C ASP A 14 -0.41 -6.02 -7.57
N LEU A 15 -1.68 -5.63 -7.60
CA LEU A 15 -2.36 -5.23 -8.83
C LEU A 15 -1.99 -3.83 -9.31
N TYR A 16 -1.95 -2.87 -8.39
CA TYR A 16 -1.86 -1.44 -8.74
C TYR A 16 -0.54 -0.78 -8.33
N GLY A 17 0.36 -1.53 -7.70
CA GLY A 17 1.66 -0.98 -7.27
C GLY A 17 2.39 -0.21 -8.36
N PRO A 18 2.44 -0.71 -9.62
CA PRO A 18 3.10 0.01 -10.71
C PRO A 18 2.51 1.39 -11.00
N LEU A 19 1.28 1.67 -10.54
CA LEU A 19 0.62 2.96 -10.74
C LEU A 19 0.94 3.96 -9.61
N LEU A 20 1.58 3.51 -8.54
CA LEU A 20 2.04 4.38 -7.46
C LEU A 20 3.36 5.04 -7.85
N SER A 21 3.70 6.15 -7.17
CA SER A 21 5.06 6.69 -7.29
C SER A 21 6.06 5.66 -6.74
N ALA A 22 7.32 5.75 -7.17
CA ALA A 22 8.36 4.83 -6.70
C ALA A 22 8.47 4.84 -5.17
N THR A 23 8.44 6.02 -4.56
CA THR A 23 8.51 6.15 -3.10
C THR A 23 7.29 5.51 -2.41
N GLN A 24 6.09 5.81 -2.90
CA GLN A 24 4.87 5.24 -2.32
C GLN A 24 4.86 3.72 -2.44
N ARG A 25 5.26 3.20 -3.59
CA ARG A 25 5.34 1.76 -3.81
C ARG A 25 6.32 1.10 -2.85
N GLN A 26 7.53 1.65 -2.72
CA GLN A 26 8.53 1.09 -1.82
C GLN A 26 8.10 1.14 -0.35
N VAL A 27 7.52 2.25 0.07
CA VAL A 27 7.02 2.38 1.45
C VAL A 27 5.95 1.33 1.73
N MET A 28 5.03 1.12 0.80
CA MET A 28 3.97 0.11 0.96
C MET A 28 4.54 -1.31 0.93
N GLU A 29 5.53 -1.59 0.09
CA GLU A 29 6.21 -2.88 0.09
C GLU A 29 6.90 -3.14 1.42
N ASP A 30 7.61 -2.16 1.95
CA ASP A 30 8.27 -2.28 3.25
C ASP A 30 7.27 -2.54 4.37
N TYR A 31 6.15 -1.82 4.33
CA TYR A 31 5.13 -1.89 5.37
C TYR A 31 4.32 -3.18 5.32
N LEU A 32 3.88 -3.59 4.13
CA LEU A 32 2.96 -4.72 3.97
C LEU A 32 3.66 -6.04 3.69
N LEU A 33 4.78 -6.03 2.96
CA LEU A 33 5.43 -7.26 2.53
C LEU A 33 6.64 -7.60 3.38
N LYS A 34 7.39 -6.61 3.86
CA LYS A 34 8.58 -6.83 4.68
C LYS A 34 8.30 -6.68 6.16
N ASP A 35 7.10 -6.27 6.51
CA ASP A 35 6.65 -6.14 7.90
C ASP A 35 7.54 -5.20 8.72
N LEU A 36 8.03 -4.13 8.11
CA LEU A 36 8.85 -3.15 8.79
C LEU A 36 7.98 -2.18 9.58
N THR A 37 8.53 -1.69 10.69
CA THR A 37 7.88 -0.65 11.48
C THR A 37 8.00 0.70 10.79
N ILE A 38 7.15 1.65 11.16
CA ILE A 38 7.21 3.01 10.63
C ILE A 38 8.58 3.64 10.90
N THR A 39 9.16 3.38 12.08
CA THR A 39 10.49 3.87 12.42
C THR A 39 11.56 3.29 11.49
N GLU A 40 11.51 1.99 11.24
CA GLU A 40 12.45 1.33 10.33
C GLU A 40 12.32 1.86 8.90
N ILE A 41 11.09 2.05 8.43
CA ILE A 41 10.86 2.59 7.09
C ILE A 41 11.42 4.02 7.00
N GLY A 42 11.17 4.84 8.02
CA GLY A 42 11.71 6.20 8.06
C GLY A 42 13.22 6.23 8.01
N GLN A 43 13.87 5.33 8.73
CA GLN A 43 15.34 5.21 8.71
C GLN A 43 15.85 4.78 7.34
N ASN A 44 15.20 3.80 6.73
CA ASN A 44 15.61 3.28 5.41
C ASN A 44 15.48 4.31 4.30
N HIS A 45 14.49 5.19 4.40
CA HIS A 45 14.23 6.22 3.38
C HIS A 45 14.77 7.60 3.77
N ASP A 46 15.39 7.70 4.95
CA ASP A 46 15.91 8.96 5.48
C ASP A 46 14.84 10.05 5.55
N VAL A 47 13.69 9.69 6.07
CA VAL A 47 12.55 10.60 6.25
C VAL A 47 11.96 10.44 7.65
N SER A 48 11.13 11.41 8.07
CA SER A 48 10.50 11.39 9.38
C SER A 48 9.41 10.32 9.45
N ARG A 49 9.06 9.91 10.69
CA ARG A 49 7.93 9.01 10.92
C ARG A 49 6.63 9.57 10.35
N GLN A 50 6.43 10.89 10.50
CA GLN A 50 5.22 11.52 9.97
C GLN A 50 5.18 11.44 8.45
N ALA A 51 6.32 11.63 7.78
CA ALA A 51 6.40 11.49 6.33
C ALA A 51 6.05 10.07 5.88
N VAL A 52 6.48 9.05 6.65
CA VAL A 52 6.12 7.66 6.36
C VAL A 52 4.60 7.46 6.50
N LYS A 53 4.02 7.95 7.59
CA LYS A 53 2.57 7.84 7.81
C LYS A 53 1.78 8.50 6.67
N ASP A 54 2.21 9.69 6.25
CA ASP A 54 1.57 10.40 5.15
C ASP A 54 1.68 9.63 3.83
N ALA A 55 2.85 9.05 3.56
CA ALA A 55 3.05 8.25 2.36
C ALA A 55 2.14 7.02 2.34
N ILE A 56 2.02 6.33 3.48
CA ILE A 56 1.13 5.18 3.62
C ILE A 56 -0.32 5.60 3.36
N SER A 57 -0.77 6.67 4.01
CA SER A 57 -2.16 7.14 3.86
C SER A 57 -2.48 7.50 2.41
N LYS A 58 -1.57 8.21 1.76
CA LYS A 58 -1.76 8.60 0.35
C LYS A 58 -1.75 7.39 -0.58
N ALA A 59 -0.86 6.44 -0.32
CA ALA A 59 -0.78 5.22 -1.13
C ALA A 59 -2.04 4.38 -0.96
N GLU A 60 -2.53 4.22 0.28
CA GLU A 60 -3.78 3.50 0.53
C GLU A 60 -4.94 4.12 -0.22
N ALA A 61 -5.05 5.45 -0.18
CA ALA A 61 -6.12 6.17 -0.86
C ALA A 61 -6.05 5.95 -2.37
N LYS A 62 -4.86 5.99 -2.95
CA LYS A 62 -4.67 5.75 -4.38
C LYS A 62 -5.04 4.32 -4.77
N LEU A 63 -4.57 3.33 -4.00
CA LEU A 63 -4.87 1.93 -4.27
C LEU A 63 -6.38 1.69 -4.24
N GLN A 64 -7.08 2.25 -3.26
CA GLN A 64 -8.53 2.11 -3.16
C GLN A 64 -9.23 2.82 -4.31
N MET A 65 -8.73 3.98 -4.70
CA MET A 65 -9.29 4.72 -5.86
C MET A 65 -9.18 3.90 -7.14
N TYR A 66 -8.03 3.27 -7.38
CA TYR A 66 -7.85 2.41 -8.56
C TYR A 66 -8.79 1.22 -8.52
N GLU A 67 -8.94 0.58 -7.38
CA GLU A 67 -9.87 -0.54 -7.25
C GLU A 67 -11.31 -0.11 -7.46
N ASN A 68 -11.70 1.04 -6.92
CA ASN A 68 -13.05 1.56 -7.11
C ASN A 68 -13.35 1.84 -8.58
N LYS A 69 -12.34 2.26 -9.33
CA LYS A 69 -12.50 2.57 -10.76
C LYS A 69 -12.37 1.35 -11.66
N LEU A 70 -11.42 0.46 -11.36
CA LEU A 70 -11.06 -0.63 -12.26
C LEU A 70 -11.64 -1.98 -11.84
N GLY A 71 -11.73 -2.23 -10.54
CA GLY A 71 -12.37 -3.43 -10.02
C GLY A 71 -11.65 -4.74 -10.35
N PHE A 72 -10.32 -4.71 -10.55
CA PHE A 72 -9.56 -5.92 -10.94
C PHE A 72 -9.55 -6.97 -9.84
N LEU A 73 -9.36 -6.55 -8.58
CA LEU A 73 -9.38 -7.50 -7.46
C LEU A 73 -10.76 -8.12 -7.31
N LYS A 74 -11.79 -7.33 -7.43
CA LYS A 74 -13.18 -7.78 -7.35
C LYS A 74 -13.46 -8.85 -8.41
N ARG A 75 -12.97 -8.65 -9.63
CA ARG A 75 -13.12 -9.62 -10.71
C ARG A 75 -12.33 -10.89 -10.46
N LEU A 76 -11.11 -10.77 -9.92
CA LEU A 76 -10.29 -11.93 -9.57
C LEU A 76 -10.95 -12.79 -8.50
N ASN A 77 -11.67 -12.16 -7.57
CA ASN A 77 -12.40 -12.87 -6.51
C ASN A 77 -13.75 -13.40 -6.97
N GLY A 78 -14.11 -13.24 -8.25
CA GLY A 78 -15.38 -13.71 -8.78
C GLY A 78 -16.57 -12.81 -8.48
N GLU A 79 -16.35 -11.63 -7.93
CA GLU A 79 -17.42 -10.66 -7.66
C GLU A 79 -17.78 -9.89 -8.92
N ARG A 80 -19.02 -9.41 -8.96
CA ARG A 80 -19.52 -8.67 -10.13
C ARG A 80 -20.10 -7.33 -9.74
#